data_6c5fe56dc33b2a858adcb371117c2b50
#
_entry.id   6c5fe56dc33b2a858adcb371117c2b50
#
_cell.length_a   1.000
_cell.length_b   1.000
_cell.length_c   1.000
_cell.angle_alpha   90.00
_cell.angle_beta   90.00
_cell.angle_gamma   90.00
#
_symmetry.space_group_name_H-M   'P 1'
#
loop_
_entity.id
_entity.type
_entity.pdbx_description
1 polymer ?
#
loop_
_entity_poly.entity_id
_entity_poly.type
_entity_poly.pdbx_seq_one_letter_code
_entity_poly.pdbx_strand_id
1 'polypeptide(L)'
;MGLLFSGCDEGVEEGSPRNNQAANDWNGTLAEKEEIFIENLEGNVTVLRIRDGNKPFTGKVTIHGSNGEQRVFRYREGKKHGLCTIRDTAGARTETNYLHGVEHGLHVQFGRDGKERFRWRYVNGKMTQEKK
;
A
#
# COMPACT_ATOMS: atom_id res chain seq x y z
N MET A 1 -13.57 23.16 8.55
CA MET A 1 -14.09 22.29 8.75
C MET A 1 -14.12 21.51 8.94
N GLY A 2 -13.80 22.19 9.05
CA GLY A 2 -14.18 21.25 9.05
C GLY A 2 -14.05 20.69 9.50
N LEU A 3 -13.41 21.06 9.13
CA LEU A 3 -13.87 20.24 9.45
C LEU A 3 -13.83 19.66 9.78
N LEU A 4 -13.34 20.17 9.60
CA LEU A 4 -13.84 19.39 9.91
C LEU A 4 -13.83 18.83 10.28
N PHE A 5 -14.05 19.26 10.56
CA PHE A 5 -14.47 18.55 11.02
C PHE A 5 -14.47 17.93 11.25
N SER A 6 -14.03 18.57 11.15
CA SER A 6 -14.47 17.84 11.42
C SER A 6 -14.75 17.25 11.47
N GLY A 7 -14.69 17.92 11.69
CA GLY A 7 -15.25 17.19 11.48
C GLY A 7 -15.55 16.80 11.55
N CYS A 8 -15.55 17.07 11.55
CA CYS A 8 -16.12 16.46 11.49
C CYS A 8 -16.63 16.37 11.49
N ASP A 9 -16.32 16.53 11.20
CA ASP A 9 -17.08 16.17 11.05
C ASP A 9 -17.59 15.98 11.09
N GLU A 10 -17.43 16.13 10.95
CA GLU A 10 -18.03 15.68 10.76
C GLU A 10 -18.50 15.27 10.43
N GLY A 11 -18.34 16.07 10.49
CA GLY A 11 -18.85 15.46 9.87
C GLY A 11 -19.23 15.38 9.68
N VAL A 12 -18.90 15.47 9.20
CA VAL A 12 -19.36 15.04 8.77
C VAL A 12 -19.71 14.88 8.64
N GLU A 13 -19.55 15.05 8.35
CA GLU A 13 -20.00 14.62 8.03
C GLU A 13 -20.18 14.14 7.83
N GLU A 14 -20.06 14.67 7.61
CA GLU A 14 -20.36 14.06 7.32
C GLU A 14 -20.31 13.33 7.10
N GLY A 15 -20.40 13.70 6.85
CA GLY A 15 -20.34 12.94 6.34
C GLY A 15 -20.05 12.32 6.20
N SER A 16 -19.98 12.23 5.83
CA SER A 16 -19.56 11.65 5.56
C SER A 16 -19.30 10.81 5.61
N PRO A 17 -19.19 10.57 5.44
CA PRO A 17 -18.66 9.87 5.34
C PRO A 17 -18.49 9.18 5.60
N ARG A 18 -18.55 9.22 5.56
CA ARG A 18 -17.95 8.72 5.64
C ARG A 18 -17.56 7.74 5.94
N ASN A 19 -17.40 7.17 5.99
CA ASN A 19 -16.72 6.28 6.20
C ASN A 19 -15.94 5.97 5.93
N ASN A 20 -15.61 6.14 6.19
CA ASN A 20 -15.03 5.61 5.40
C ASN A 20 -13.65 5.17 5.35
N GLN A 21 -13.45 4.41 4.75
CA GLN A 21 -12.25 3.69 4.39
C GLN A 21 -11.24 4.59 3.71
N ALA A 22 -11.70 5.40 2.78
CA ALA A 22 -10.86 6.34 2.07
C ALA A 22 -10.20 7.34 3.00
N ALA A 23 -10.78 7.55 4.18
CA ALA A 23 -10.23 8.49 5.14
C ALA A 23 -8.89 8.04 5.70
N ASN A 24 -8.58 6.76 5.59
CA ASN A 24 -7.30 6.23 6.07
C ASN A 24 -6.25 6.10 4.97
N ASP A 25 -6.63 6.39 3.74
CA ASP A 25 -5.67 6.29 2.64
C ASP A 25 -4.78 7.51 2.62
N TRP A 26 -3.54 7.30 2.23
CA TRP A 26 -2.55 8.36 2.20
C TRP A 26 -1.83 8.36 0.86
N ASN A 27 -1.49 9.55 0.37
CA ASN A 27 -0.65 9.60 -0.80
C ASN A 27 0.26 10.82 -0.76
N GLY A 28 1.45 10.69 -1.36
CA GLY A 28 2.44 11.74 -1.38
C GLY A 28 3.76 11.20 -1.92
N THR A 29 4.82 11.96 -1.71
CA THR A 29 6.16 11.53 -2.11
C THR A 29 6.78 10.66 -1.03
N LEU A 30 7.89 10.01 -1.38
CA LEU A 30 8.61 9.20 -0.39
C LEU A 30 9.07 10.05 0.80
N ALA A 31 9.56 11.27 0.53
CA ALA A 31 10.01 12.13 1.61
C ALA A 31 8.85 12.50 2.53
N GLU A 32 7.69 12.79 1.96
CA GLU A 32 6.51 13.10 2.76
C GLU A 32 6.06 11.89 3.57
N LYS A 33 6.15 10.70 2.96
CA LYS A 33 5.77 9.48 3.66
C LYS A 33 6.65 9.28 4.88
N GLU A 34 7.94 9.54 4.77
CA GLU A 34 8.85 9.34 5.88
C GLU A 34 8.65 10.32 7.02
N GLU A 35 8.00 11.45 6.75
CA GLU A 35 7.65 12.38 7.80
C GLU A 35 6.44 11.91 8.60
N ILE A 36 5.55 11.19 7.97
CA ILE A 36 4.30 10.77 8.58
C ILE A 36 4.41 9.39 9.22
N PHE A 37 5.17 8.50 8.61
CA PHE A 37 5.23 7.10 9.00
C PHE A 37 6.63 6.67 9.39
N ILE A 38 6.69 5.59 10.15
CA ILE A 38 7.96 4.93 10.47
C ILE A 38 7.76 3.42 10.24
N GLU A 39 8.79 2.79 9.70
CA GLU A 39 8.77 1.35 9.45
C GLU A 39 9.78 0.66 10.33
N ASN A 40 9.36 -0.37 11.03
CA ASN A 40 10.23 -1.14 11.89
C ASN A 40 10.07 -2.62 11.58
N LEU A 41 11.17 -3.34 11.71
CA LEU A 41 11.14 -4.78 11.52
C LEU A 41 10.72 -5.42 12.84
N GLU A 42 9.65 -6.21 12.80
CA GLU A 42 9.16 -6.94 13.97
C GLU A 42 9.12 -8.41 13.59
N GLY A 43 10.08 -9.16 14.15
CA GLY A 43 10.28 -10.51 13.67
C GLY A 43 10.82 -10.47 12.26
N ASN A 44 10.14 -11.13 11.33
CA ASN A 44 10.54 -11.15 9.94
C ASN A 44 9.69 -10.23 9.07
N VAL A 45 8.89 -9.37 9.70
CA VAL A 45 7.89 -8.58 8.97
C VAL A 45 8.08 -7.11 9.29
N THR A 46 8.03 -6.27 8.27
CA THR A 46 8.06 -4.82 8.43
C THR A 46 6.68 -4.32 8.82
N VAL A 47 6.63 -3.47 9.86
CA VAL A 47 5.38 -2.90 10.33
C VAL A 47 5.42 -1.40 10.13
N LEU A 48 4.41 -0.87 9.47
CA LEU A 48 4.26 0.56 9.21
C LEU A 48 3.40 1.18 10.30
N ARG A 49 3.94 2.21 10.95
CA ARG A 49 3.22 2.91 12.02
C ARG A 49 3.18 4.40 11.72
N ILE A 50 2.15 5.04 12.21
CA ILE A 50 2.08 6.50 12.16
C ILE A 50 3.00 7.02 13.26
N ARG A 51 3.92 7.94 12.91
CA ARG A 51 4.89 8.46 13.90
C ARG A 51 4.20 9.07 15.07
N ASP A 52 3.17 9.85 14.81
CA ASP A 52 2.41 10.48 15.88
C ASP A 52 1.51 9.44 16.52
N GLY A 53 1.85 9.03 17.74
CA GLY A 53 1.09 8.02 18.46
C GLY A 53 1.57 6.60 18.24
N ASN A 54 2.45 6.38 17.29
CA ASN A 54 3.09 5.08 17.07
C ASN A 54 2.10 3.94 16.83
N LYS A 55 0.98 4.24 16.17
CA LYS A 55 -0.06 3.24 15.91
C LYS A 55 0.16 2.55 14.58
N PRO A 56 -0.09 1.23 14.50
CA PRO A 56 -0.04 0.54 13.21
C PRO A 56 -1.03 1.15 12.24
N PHE A 57 -0.64 1.24 10.99
CA PHE A 57 -1.46 1.88 9.98
C PHE A 57 -2.27 0.84 9.20
N THR A 58 -3.55 1.13 8.99
CA THR A 58 -4.42 0.35 8.13
C THR A 58 -4.93 1.28 7.04
N GLY A 59 -4.70 0.91 5.78
CA GLY A 59 -5.13 1.73 4.67
C GLY A 59 -4.20 1.56 3.48
N LYS A 60 -4.40 2.39 2.48
CA LYS A 60 -3.60 2.37 1.26
C LYS A 60 -2.61 3.53 1.28
N VAL A 61 -1.35 3.22 0.97
CA VAL A 61 -0.30 4.22 0.83
C VAL A 61 0.09 4.28 -0.64
N THR A 62 -0.05 5.45 -1.25
CA THR A 62 0.37 5.66 -2.62
C THR A 62 1.55 6.62 -2.62
N ILE A 63 2.67 6.19 -3.18
CA ILE A 63 3.88 6.99 -3.24
C ILE A 63 4.11 7.37 -4.70
N HIS A 64 4.22 8.68 -4.94
CA HIS A 64 4.45 9.21 -6.27
C HIS A 64 5.93 9.57 -6.41
N GLY A 65 6.57 9.03 -7.43
CA GLY A 65 7.94 9.38 -7.76
C GLY A 65 7.97 10.30 -8.95
N SER A 66 9.17 10.47 -9.50
CA SER A 66 9.37 11.31 -10.67
C SER A 66 8.88 10.61 -11.92
N ASN A 67 8.38 11.42 -12.88
CA ASN A 67 8.11 10.94 -14.24
C ASN A 67 7.12 9.77 -14.28
N GLY A 68 6.11 9.79 -13.42
CA GLY A 68 5.06 8.81 -13.47
C GLY A 68 5.30 7.54 -12.66
N GLU A 69 6.41 7.46 -11.97
CA GLU A 69 6.63 6.34 -11.07
C GLU A 69 5.61 6.36 -9.96
N GLN A 70 5.09 5.19 -9.60
CA GLN A 70 4.06 5.13 -8.58
C GLN A 70 4.12 3.78 -7.87
N ARG A 71 3.95 3.82 -6.55
CA ARG A 71 3.90 2.61 -5.74
C ARG A 71 2.65 2.66 -4.89
N VAL A 72 1.90 1.58 -4.87
CA VAL A 72 0.68 1.47 -4.09
C VAL A 72 0.82 0.27 -3.18
N PHE A 73 0.79 0.52 -1.88
CA PHE A 73 0.87 -0.53 -0.88
C PHE A 73 -0.37 -0.51 -0.01
N ARG A 74 -0.88 -1.68 0.29
CA ARG A 74 -2.04 -1.80 1.16
C ARG A 74 -1.59 -2.41 2.47
N TYR A 75 -2.09 -1.86 3.58
CA TYR A 75 -1.65 -2.26 4.92
C TYR A 75 -2.86 -2.61 5.77
N ARG A 76 -2.66 -3.60 6.63
CA ARG A 76 -3.61 -3.95 7.66
C ARG A 76 -2.83 -4.12 8.95
N GLU A 77 -3.17 -3.32 9.97
CA GLU A 77 -2.45 -3.32 11.25
C GLU A 77 -0.94 -3.20 11.04
N GLY A 78 -0.55 -2.31 10.12
CA GLY A 78 0.84 -2.03 9.85
C GLY A 78 1.54 -2.99 8.90
N LYS A 79 0.92 -4.09 8.55
CA LYS A 79 1.55 -5.11 7.68
C LYS A 79 0.95 -5.05 6.29
N LYS A 80 1.79 -5.25 5.29
CA LYS A 80 1.27 -5.29 3.93
C LYS A 80 0.26 -6.41 3.80
N HIS A 81 -0.86 -6.09 3.16
CA HIS A 81 -1.96 -7.03 3.08
C HIS A 81 -2.78 -6.72 1.84
N GLY A 82 -2.90 -7.70 0.94
CA GLY A 82 -3.63 -7.52 -0.30
C GLY A 82 -2.71 -7.17 -1.44
N LEU A 83 -3.28 -6.63 -2.50
CA LEU A 83 -2.54 -6.35 -3.73
C LEU A 83 -1.74 -5.06 -3.61
N CYS A 84 -0.44 -5.17 -3.91
CA CYS A 84 0.45 -4.01 -3.96
C CYS A 84 0.98 -3.90 -5.38
N THR A 85 1.13 -2.67 -5.86
CA THR A 85 1.52 -2.42 -7.24
C THR A 85 2.68 -1.44 -7.28
N ILE A 86 3.67 -1.73 -8.14
CA ILE A 86 4.77 -0.80 -8.39
C ILE A 86 4.81 -0.56 -9.89
N ARG A 87 4.75 0.72 -10.28
CA ARG A 87 4.81 1.11 -11.68
C ARG A 87 6.06 1.97 -11.88
N ASP A 88 6.88 1.62 -12.87
CA ASP A 88 8.08 2.42 -13.13
C ASP A 88 7.79 3.53 -14.12
N THR A 89 8.82 4.31 -14.43
CA THR A 89 8.66 5.49 -15.28
C THR A 89 8.35 5.13 -16.73
N ALA A 90 8.66 3.91 -17.15
CA ALA A 90 8.38 3.45 -18.50
C ALA A 90 6.99 2.83 -18.63
N GLY A 91 6.29 2.67 -17.51
CA GLY A 91 4.94 2.12 -17.53
C GLY A 91 4.86 0.63 -17.26
N ALA A 92 6.00 -0.04 -17.12
CA ALA A 92 5.99 -1.43 -16.68
C ALA A 92 5.53 -1.49 -15.22
N ARG A 93 4.85 -2.55 -14.85
CA ARG A 93 4.36 -2.63 -13.48
C ARG A 93 4.48 -4.03 -12.93
N THR A 94 4.57 -4.09 -11.62
CA THR A 94 4.64 -5.34 -10.88
C THR A 94 3.48 -5.36 -9.88
N GLU A 95 2.76 -6.46 -9.84
CA GLU A 95 1.66 -6.66 -8.90
C GLU A 95 2.01 -7.83 -7.99
N THR A 96 1.96 -7.61 -6.70
CA THR A 96 2.30 -8.63 -5.71
C THR A 96 1.22 -8.67 -4.65
N ASN A 97 0.81 -9.87 -4.29
CA ASN A 97 -0.16 -10.06 -3.22
C ASN A 97 0.57 -10.37 -1.92
N TYR A 98 0.08 -9.79 -0.83
CA TYR A 98 0.64 -9.96 0.51
C TYR A 98 -0.42 -10.43 1.48
N LEU A 99 0.01 -11.18 2.47
CA LEU A 99 -0.82 -11.62 3.58
C LEU A 99 -0.02 -11.48 4.85
N HIS A 100 -0.51 -10.61 5.76
CA HIS A 100 0.14 -10.38 7.05
C HIS A 100 1.63 -10.05 6.93
N GLY A 101 1.97 -9.27 5.92
CA GLY A 101 3.32 -8.76 5.76
C GLY A 101 4.25 -9.60 4.91
N VAL A 102 3.81 -10.78 4.48
CA VAL A 102 4.64 -11.63 3.63
C VAL A 102 3.95 -11.86 2.30
N GLU A 103 4.73 -12.10 1.28
CA GLU A 103 4.18 -12.38 -0.05
C GLU A 103 3.39 -13.68 -0.02
N HIS A 104 2.19 -13.63 -0.57
CA HIS A 104 1.31 -14.78 -0.57
C HIS A 104 0.29 -14.62 -1.69
N GLY A 105 0.32 -15.52 -2.66
CA GLY A 105 -0.53 -15.42 -3.83
C GLY A 105 0.27 -15.07 -5.06
N LEU A 106 -0.39 -14.50 -6.04
CA LEU A 106 0.25 -14.23 -7.32
C LEU A 106 1.18 -13.02 -7.28
N HIS A 107 2.26 -13.14 -8.01
CA HIS A 107 3.18 -12.06 -8.33
C HIS A 107 3.27 -12.02 -9.84
N VAL A 108 2.92 -10.90 -10.45
CA VAL A 108 2.86 -10.77 -11.90
C VAL A 108 3.62 -9.53 -12.33
N GLN A 109 4.44 -9.69 -13.37
CA GLN A 109 5.16 -8.56 -13.94
C GLN A 109 4.64 -8.31 -15.34
N PHE A 110 4.29 -7.05 -15.61
CA PHE A 110 3.79 -6.62 -16.91
C PHE A 110 4.80 -5.69 -17.56
N GLY A 111 4.98 -5.85 -18.85
CA GLY A 111 5.79 -4.92 -19.61
C GLY A 111 5.06 -3.60 -19.83
N ARG A 112 5.77 -2.62 -20.38
CA ARG A 112 5.16 -1.32 -20.62
C ARG A 112 4.05 -1.35 -21.65
N ASP A 113 3.97 -2.43 -22.45
CA ASP A 113 2.88 -2.63 -23.38
C ASP A 113 1.64 -3.23 -22.71
N GLY A 114 1.70 -3.45 -21.39
CA GLY A 114 0.59 -4.01 -20.65
C GLY A 114 0.49 -5.51 -20.68
N LYS A 115 1.40 -6.17 -21.39
CA LYS A 115 1.35 -7.62 -21.51
C LYS A 115 2.13 -8.28 -20.39
N GLU A 116 1.59 -9.39 -19.90
CA GLU A 116 2.24 -10.13 -18.82
C GLU A 116 3.55 -10.73 -19.33
N ARG A 117 4.59 -10.54 -18.53
CA ARG A 117 5.92 -11.07 -18.85
C ARG A 117 6.26 -12.28 -18.01
N PHE A 118 5.99 -12.18 -16.70
CA PHE A 118 6.31 -13.24 -15.77
C PHE A 118 5.18 -13.39 -14.77
N ARG A 119 4.98 -14.62 -14.32
CA ARG A 119 3.96 -14.92 -13.32
C ARG A 119 4.46 -16.06 -12.45
N TRP A 120 4.42 -15.86 -11.15
CA TRP A 120 4.67 -16.97 -10.25
C TRP A 120 3.87 -16.75 -8.97
N ARG A 121 3.94 -17.74 -8.11
CA ARG A 121 3.13 -17.73 -6.90
C ARG A 121 4.01 -17.83 -5.68
N TYR A 122 3.63 -17.10 -4.65
CA TYR A 122 4.27 -17.19 -3.34
C TYR A 122 3.33 -17.88 -2.38
N VAL A 123 3.90 -18.69 -1.48
CA VAL A 123 3.17 -19.29 -0.36
C VAL A 123 3.97 -19.00 0.89
N ASN A 124 3.42 -18.18 1.77
CA ASN A 124 4.05 -17.79 3.03
C ASN A 124 5.48 -17.25 2.82
N GLY A 125 5.64 -16.40 1.82
CA GLY A 125 6.92 -15.76 1.55
C GLY A 125 7.87 -16.54 0.68
N LYS A 126 7.51 -17.77 0.32
CA LYS A 126 8.36 -18.61 -0.50
C LYS A 126 7.81 -18.73 -1.90
N MET A 127 8.67 -18.53 -2.88
CA MET A 127 8.26 -18.59 -4.27
C MET A 127 8.06 -20.03 -4.71
N THR A 128 6.94 -20.27 -5.35
CA THR A 128 6.68 -21.53 -6.02
C THR A 128 6.44 -21.23 -7.49
N GLN A 129 6.89 -22.10 -8.35
CA GLN A 129 6.71 -21.85 -9.77
C GLN A 129 5.27 -22.15 -10.18
N GLU A 130 4.69 -21.22 -10.93
CA GLU A 130 3.33 -21.40 -11.43
C GLU A 130 3.39 -22.38 -12.58
N LYS A 131 2.58 -23.42 -12.51
CA LYS A 131 2.53 -24.41 -13.57
C LYS A 131 1.47 -24.04 -14.59
N LYS A 132 1.81 -24.28 -15.83
CA LYS A 132 0.89 -24.03 -16.92
C LYS A 132 -0.02 -25.20 -17.14
#